data_4b6ccfbf298e07fd9aefc47389305a1c
#
_entry.id   4b6ccfbf298e07fd9aefc47389305a1c
#
_cell.length_a   1.000
_cell.length_b   1.000
_cell.length_c   1.000
_cell.angle_alpha   90.00
_cell.angle_beta   90.00
_cell.angle_gamma   90.00
#
_symmetry.space_group_name_H-M   'P 1'
#
loop_
_entity.id
_entity.type
_entity.pdbx_description
1 polymer ?
#
loop_
_entity_poly.entity_id
_entity_poly.type
_entity_poly.pdbx_seq_one_letter_code
_entity_poly.pdbx_strand_id
1 'polypeptide(L)'
;AFGLPTENYAIKNHIHPAKVTHDNIENFRRQLQMLGYSFDWSREVNTTDPSYYKWTQWIFLQLYKHGLAYKTTMPVNWCTSCKCVLANEEVVEGVCERCGSPVIRKEKSQWMLKITEYAQRLIDDLDGLDFIERVKTQQKNWIGRSTGAEVTFQATTGDAIVVYTTRPDTLFGATYMVLSPEHELVRKWLEGGALKNAAEVTAYQKAAASKSDLERTELNKEKTGVRLDGVRGVNPVNGREIPIFISDYVLSTYGTGAIMAVPAHDDRDWEFAKKFGCEIIEVVSGGEDVQQAAFTAKDDTGILVNSDFLNGKTVKDAIPAMIQWLEEKGIGAAKVNYKLRDWVFSRQRYWGEPIPMVYCEKCGWQPLPEEQLPLLLPEVDSYEPTDDGESPLSKMTDWVNTTCPCCGGPAKRETDTMPQWAGSSWYFLRYMDPHNEKALASREALDYWSPVDWYNGGMEHTTLHLLYSRFWHKFLYDIGVVPTKEPYKKRTSHGMILGEGGEKMSKSRGNVINPNDVVAQYGADTMRLYIMFIGDFEKAAAWSDNAVKGCKRFLDRVWNLAENLTEEAGCSKANESAVHKTIKKVSDDIEAMKFNTAIAAL
;
A
#
# COMPACT_ATOMS: atom_id res chain seq x y z
N ALA A 1 -10.26 -2.62 17.64
CA ALA A 1 -8.89 -2.70 17.11
C ALA A 1 -8.09 -1.47 17.51
N PHE A 2 -6.77 -1.58 17.53
CA PHE A 2 -5.88 -0.44 17.58
C PHE A 2 -6.08 0.45 16.35
N GLY A 3 -5.76 1.74 16.47
CA GLY A 3 -5.77 2.65 15.31
C GLY A 3 -6.21 4.07 15.64
N LEU A 4 -5.82 4.97 14.75
CA LEU A 4 -6.07 6.41 14.84
C LEU A 4 -7.57 6.79 15.00
N PRO A 5 -8.54 6.15 14.30
CA PRO A 5 -9.93 6.55 14.43
C PRO A 5 -10.47 6.39 15.85
N THR A 6 -10.12 5.28 16.52
CA THR A 6 -10.53 5.02 17.91
C THR A 6 -9.87 6.01 18.87
N GLU A 7 -8.58 6.24 18.71
CA GLU A 7 -7.83 7.17 19.55
C GLU A 7 -8.30 8.61 19.39
N ASN A 8 -8.48 9.08 18.16
CA ASN A 8 -8.99 10.43 17.89
C ASN A 8 -10.41 10.64 18.46
N TYR A 9 -11.28 9.62 18.36
CA TYR A 9 -12.60 9.66 18.98
C TYR A 9 -12.50 9.71 20.52
N ALA A 10 -11.61 8.91 21.10
CA ALA A 10 -11.39 8.84 22.53
C ALA A 10 -10.89 10.17 23.10
N ILE A 11 -9.90 10.80 22.44
CA ILE A 11 -9.38 12.13 22.79
C ILE A 11 -10.51 13.17 22.76
N LYS A 12 -11.26 13.22 21.66
CA LYS A 12 -12.36 14.19 21.46
C LYS A 12 -13.45 14.07 22.55
N ASN A 13 -13.70 12.89 23.04
CA ASN A 13 -14.75 12.61 24.02
C ASN A 13 -14.23 12.43 25.47
N HIS A 14 -12.93 12.63 25.70
CA HIS A 14 -12.28 12.47 27.02
C HIS A 14 -12.52 11.08 27.64
N ILE A 15 -12.40 10.03 26.83
CA ILE A 15 -12.57 8.62 27.24
C ILE A 15 -11.27 7.87 26.93
N HIS A 16 -10.98 6.82 27.69
CA HIS A 16 -9.84 5.96 27.37
C HIS A 16 -10.14 5.10 26.12
N PRO A 17 -9.20 4.95 25.17
CA PRO A 17 -9.43 4.23 23.90
C PRO A 17 -9.73 2.73 24.08
N ALA A 18 -9.25 2.10 25.16
CA ALA A 18 -9.62 0.73 25.52
C ALA A 18 -11.13 0.59 25.78
N LYS A 19 -11.74 1.57 26.49
CA LYS A 19 -13.18 1.56 26.74
C LYS A 19 -13.97 1.73 25.44
N VAL A 20 -13.56 2.67 24.57
CA VAL A 20 -14.19 2.86 23.26
C VAL A 20 -14.11 1.57 22.43
N THR A 21 -12.96 0.91 22.45
CA THR A 21 -12.77 -0.35 21.73
C THR A 21 -13.70 -1.45 22.27
N HIS A 22 -13.76 -1.62 23.60
CA HIS A 22 -14.62 -2.59 24.25
C HIS A 22 -16.10 -2.36 23.91
N ASP A 23 -16.59 -1.14 24.09
CA ASP A 23 -18.00 -0.79 23.87
C ASP A 23 -18.39 -1.02 22.38
N ASN A 24 -17.49 -0.72 21.45
CA ASN A 24 -17.70 -0.99 20.04
C ASN A 24 -17.72 -2.50 19.72
N ILE A 25 -16.84 -3.29 20.32
CA ILE A 25 -16.83 -4.75 20.12
C ILE A 25 -18.17 -5.35 20.60
N GLU A 26 -18.64 -4.97 21.79
CA GLU A 26 -19.94 -5.44 22.32
C GLU A 26 -21.10 -5.04 21.41
N ASN A 27 -21.11 -3.81 20.91
CA ASN A 27 -22.13 -3.35 19.99
C ASN A 27 -22.11 -4.12 18.65
N PHE A 28 -20.94 -4.31 18.05
CA PHE A 28 -20.78 -5.10 16.81
C PHE A 28 -21.20 -6.55 17.01
N ARG A 29 -20.78 -7.19 18.11
CA ARG A 29 -21.20 -8.56 18.44
C ARG A 29 -22.73 -8.68 18.47
N ARG A 30 -23.39 -7.77 19.20
CA ARG A 30 -24.85 -7.73 19.29
C ARG A 30 -25.50 -7.53 17.92
N GLN A 31 -24.97 -6.64 17.09
CA GLN A 31 -25.50 -6.39 15.73
C GLN A 31 -25.35 -7.61 14.83
N LEU A 32 -24.19 -8.27 14.83
CA LEU A 32 -23.95 -9.47 14.04
C LEU A 32 -24.82 -10.66 14.50
N GLN A 33 -25.02 -10.81 15.81
CA GLN A 33 -25.92 -11.80 16.37
C GLN A 33 -27.39 -11.51 16.00
N MET A 34 -27.82 -10.25 16.05
CA MET A 34 -29.15 -9.82 15.64
C MET A 34 -29.44 -10.15 14.17
N LEU A 35 -28.42 -10.08 13.31
CA LEU A 35 -28.52 -10.47 11.90
C LEU A 35 -28.50 -12.00 11.69
N GLY A 36 -28.26 -12.79 12.73
CA GLY A 36 -28.33 -14.25 12.67
C GLY A 36 -27.23 -14.88 11.81
N TYR A 37 -26.02 -14.31 11.81
CA TYR A 37 -24.89 -14.92 11.12
C TYR A 37 -24.40 -16.16 11.87
N SER A 38 -24.06 -17.22 11.10
CA SER A 38 -23.58 -18.51 11.62
C SER A 38 -22.07 -18.50 11.92
N PHE A 39 -21.60 -17.50 12.68
CA PHE A 39 -20.22 -17.45 13.12
C PHE A 39 -20.00 -18.39 14.31
N ASP A 40 -18.84 -19.03 14.34
CA ASP A 40 -18.34 -19.70 15.54
C ASP A 40 -17.74 -18.65 16.50
N TRP A 41 -18.55 -18.14 17.42
CA TRP A 41 -18.16 -17.10 18.38
C TRP A 41 -17.05 -17.52 19.35
N SER A 42 -16.78 -18.81 19.50
CA SER A 42 -15.64 -19.29 20.28
C SER A 42 -14.29 -18.95 19.65
N ARG A 43 -14.29 -18.59 18.37
CA ARG A 43 -13.11 -18.18 17.60
C ARG A 43 -12.97 -16.67 17.43
N GLU A 44 -13.75 -15.90 18.17
CA GLU A 44 -13.60 -14.45 18.20
C GLU A 44 -12.22 -14.05 18.71
N VAL A 45 -11.56 -13.10 18.04
CA VAL A 45 -10.28 -12.53 18.45
C VAL A 45 -10.39 -11.02 18.64
N ASN A 46 -9.77 -10.50 19.70
CA ASN A 46 -9.62 -9.07 19.94
C ASN A 46 -8.16 -8.68 19.69
N THR A 47 -7.91 -7.93 18.63
CA THR A 47 -6.55 -7.54 18.23
C THR A 47 -5.88 -6.54 19.19
N THR A 48 -6.63 -5.99 20.16
CA THR A 48 -6.07 -5.14 21.22
C THR A 48 -5.78 -5.89 22.52
N ASP A 49 -6.12 -7.17 22.56
CA ASP A 49 -5.82 -8.02 23.71
C ASP A 49 -4.34 -8.40 23.75
N PRO A 50 -3.67 -8.31 24.92
CA PRO A 50 -2.28 -8.73 25.07
C PRO A 50 -1.98 -10.16 24.61
N SER A 51 -2.92 -11.09 24.79
CA SER A 51 -2.79 -12.47 24.32
C SER A 51 -2.73 -12.58 22.79
N TYR A 52 -3.32 -11.61 22.09
CA TYR A 52 -3.23 -11.48 20.64
C TYR A 52 -1.98 -10.73 20.21
N TYR A 53 -1.77 -9.49 20.66
CA TYR A 53 -0.68 -8.67 20.13
C TYR A 53 0.71 -9.14 20.60
N LYS A 54 0.81 -10.00 21.63
CA LYS A 54 2.03 -10.76 21.91
C LYS A 54 2.62 -11.38 20.63
N TRP A 55 1.77 -11.95 19.80
CA TRP A 55 2.21 -12.63 18.57
C TRP A 55 2.48 -11.65 17.43
N THR A 56 1.81 -10.50 17.38
CA THR A 56 2.20 -9.40 16.48
C THR A 56 3.62 -8.92 16.83
N GLN A 57 3.92 -8.75 18.11
CA GLN A 57 5.26 -8.39 18.59
C GLN A 57 6.28 -9.47 18.27
N TRP A 58 5.91 -10.74 18.43
CA TRP A 58 6.77 -11.87 18.08
C TRP A 58 7.12 -11.88 16.59
N ILE A 59 6.15 -11.68 15.70
CA ILE A 59 6.39 -11.59 14.25
C ILE A 59 7.36 -10.43 13.95
N PHE A 60 7.20 -9.27 14.57
CA PHE A 60 8.13 -8.17 14.42
C PHE A 60 9.55 -8.55 14.84
N LEU A 61 9.72 -9.23 15.97
CA LEU A 61 11.02 -9.71 16.41
C LEU A 61 11.65 -10.70 15.42
N GLN A 62 10.84 -11.59 14.82
CA GLN A 62 11.35 -12.48 13.77
C GLN A 62 11.79 -11.69 12.52
N LEU A 63 11.00 -10.71 12.08
CA LEU A 63 11.39 -9.82 10.97
C LEU A 63 12.71 -9.10 11.28
N TYR A 64 12.88 -8.61 12.50
CA TYR A 64 14.13 -7.98 12.94
C TYR A 64 15.31 -8.95 12.92
N LYS A 65 15.15 -10.14 13.48
CA LYS A 65 16.19 -11.20 13.51
C LYS A 65 16.65 -11.61 12.11
N HIS A 66 15.75 -11.55 11.12
CA HIS A 66 16.07 -11.87 9.73
C HIS A 66 16.48 -10.65 8.89
N GLY A 67 16.74 -9.51 9.52
CA GLY A 67 17.20 -8.29 8.83
C GLY A 67 16.15 -7.60 7.96
N LEU A 68 14.86 -7.96 8.14
CA LEU A 68 13.72 -7.39 7.41
C LEU A 68 13.07 -6.20 8.12
N ALA A 69 13.39 -5.96 9.39
CA ALA A 69 13.02 -4.75 10.12
C ALA A 69 14.28 -3.97 10.48
N TYR A 70 14.27 -2.66 10.22
CA TYR A 70 15.41 -1.78 10.51
C TYR A 70 14.92 -0.38 10.88
N LYS A 71 15.75 0.37 11.59
CA LYS A 71 15.46 1.77 11.96
C LYS A 71 16.36 2.71 11.17
N THR A 72 15.76 3.77 10.60
CA THR A 72 16.47 4.77 9.81
C THR A 72 15.81 6.14 9.96
N THR A 73 16.59 7.20 9.76
CA THR A 73 16.06 8.57 9.67
C THR A 73 15.90 8.92 8.20
N MET A 74 14.70 9.38 7.83
CA MET A 74 14.37 9.72 6.45
C MET A 74 13.20 10.71 6.40
N PRO A 75 13.03 11.43 5.27
CA PRO A 75 11.82 12.21 5.03
C PRO A 75 10.62 11.27 4.89
N VAL A 76 9.60 11.46 5.72
CA VAL A 76 8.37 10.66 5.75
C VAL A 76 7.13 11.54 5.57
N ASN A 77 6.02 10.92 5.21
CA ASN A 77 4.73 11.59 5.15
C ASN A 77 4.23 11.86 6.58
N TRP A 78 3.96 13.10 6.89
CA TRP A 78 3.49 13.55 8.20
C TRP A 78 2.11 14.18 8.08
N CYS A 79 1.13 13.62 8.80
CA CYS A 79 -0.19 14.22 8.89
C CYS A 79 -0.19 15.34 9.95
N THR A 80 -0.52 16.57 9.54
CA THR A 80 -0.50 17.75 10.40
C THR A 80 -1.58 17.73 11.49
N SER A 81 -2.71 17.08 11.24
CA SER A 81 -3.82 16.95 12.20
C SER A 81 -3.67 15.72 13.11
N CYS A 82 -3.39 14.54 12.52
CA CYS A 82 -3.17 13.32 13.30
C CYS A 82 -1.84 13.35 14.08
N LYS A 83 -0.92 14.24 13.73
CA LYS A 83 0.42 14.39 14.35
C LYS A 83 1.19 13.06 14.39
N CYS A 84 1.18 12.34 13.28
CA CYS A 84 1.90 11.07 13.15
C CYS A 84 2.36 10.84 11.71
N VAL A 85 3.32 9.93 11.58
CA VAL A 85 3.81 9.45 10.29
C VAL A 85 2.78 8.53 9.63
N LEU A 86 2.71 8.63 8.30
CA LEU A 86 1.88 7.78 7.45
C LEU A 86 2.76 7.01 6.48
N ALA A 87 2.37 5.78 6.19
CA ALA A 87 2.91 5.04 5.05
C ALA A 87 2.45 5.68 3.72
N ASN A 88 3.15 5.38 2.62
CA ASN A 88 2.79 5.94 1.31
C ASN A 88 1.36 5.56 0.90
N GLU A 89 0.93 4.37 1.26
CA GLU A 89 -0.38 3.81 0.98
C GLU A 89 -1.53 4.51 1.76
N GLU A 90 -1.20 5.22 2.84
CA GLU A 90 -2.14 5.97 3.68
C GLU A 90 -2.31 7.43 3.25
N VAL A 91 -1.68 7.83 2.13
CA VAL A 91 -1.77 9.19 1.56
C VAL A 91 -2.51 9.11 0.22
N VAL A 92 -3.63 9.81 0.13
CA VAL A 92 -4.47 9.86 -1.07
C VAL A 92 -4.55 11.31 -1.55
N GLU A 93 -4.09 11.58 -2.76
CA GLU A 93 -4.10 12.95 -3.34
C GLU A 93 -3.49 14.03 -2.43
N GLY A 94 -2.38 13.68 -1.73
CA GLY A 94 -1.67 14.61 -0.84
C GLY A 94 -2.31 14.84 0.53
N VAL A 95 -3.41 14.14 0.83
CA VAL A 95 -4.08 14.24 2.13
C VAL A 95 -4.08 12.91 2.88
N CYS A 96 -4.21 12.99 4.18
CA CYS A 96 -4.34 11.82 5.04
C CYS A 96 -5.65 11.08 4.75
N GLU A 97 -5.58 9.80 4.39
CA GLU A 97 -6.75 8.95 4.13
C GLU A 97 -7.75 8.96 5.31
N ARG A 98 -7.26 9.16 6.54
CA ARG A 98 -8.06 9.07 7.77
C ARG A 98 -8.80 10.35 8.12
N CYS A 99 -8.14 11.50 8.04
CA CYS A 99 -8.71 12.76 8.51
C CYS A 99 -8.88 13.82 7.41
N GLY A 100 -8.40 13.57 6.20
CA GLY A 100 -8.47 14.50 5.07
C GLY A 100 -7.56 15.71 5.18
N SER A 101 -6.71 15.79 6.21
CA SER A 101 -5.81 16.93 6.40
C SER A 101 -4.58 16.84 5.50
N PRO A 102 -3.96 17.98 5.14
CA PRO A 102 -2.75 18.00 4.33
C PRO A 102 -1.62 17.20 4.97
N VAL A 103 -0.88 16.48 4.13
CA VAL A 103 0.32 15.73 4.51
C VAL A 103 1.54 16.50 4.04
N ILE A 104 2.52 16.66 4.94
CA ILE A 104 3.79 17.31 4.64
C ILE A 104 4.96 16.33 4.78
N ARG A 105 6.13 16.69 4.25
CA ARG A 105 7.36 15.92 4.46
C ARG A 105 8.04 16.37 5.74
N LYS A 106 8.42 15.42 6.60
CA LYS A 106 9.14 15.67 7.85
C LYS A 106 10.23 14.61 8.03
N GLU A 107 11.43 15.01 8.40
CA GLU A 107 12.46 14.04 8.78
C GLU A 107 12.14 13.40 10.13
N LYS A 108 12.09 12.08 10.16
CA LYS A 108 11.85 11.31 11.38
C LYS A 108 12.63 10.00 11.36
N SER A 109 13.05 9.58 12.54
CA SER A 109 13.57 8.23 12.75
C SER A 109 12.41 7.24 12.78
N GLN A 110 12.43 6.22 11.91
CA GLN A 110 11.32 5.31 11.66
C GLN A 110 11.78 3.86 11.65
N TRP A 111 10.94 2.94 12.13
CA TRP A 111 11.04 1.53 11.80
C TRP A 111 10.49 1.30 10.41
N MET A 112 11.23 0.52 9.64
CA MET A 112 10.90 0.13 8.26
C MET A 112 10.86 -1.38 8.17
N LEU A 113 9.92 -1.91 7.37
CA LEU A 113 9.91 -3.32 6.99
C LEU A 113 10.24 -3.46 5.51
N LYS A 114 11.20 -4.34 5.19
CA LYS A 114 11.69 -4.58 3.81
C LYS A 114 10.71 -5.40 2.98
N ILE A 115 9.52 -4.86 2.75
CA ILE A 115 8.54 -5.46 1.83
C ILE A 115 9.09 -5.55 0.40
N THR A 116 10.06 -4.71 0.05
CA THR A 116 10.72 -4.69 -1.26
C THR A 116 11.48 -5.97 -1.56
N GLU A 117 12.02 -6.65 -0.55
CA GLU A 117 12.66 -7.97 -0.70
C GLU A 117 11.68 -9.06 -1.20
N TYR A 118 10.38 -8.83 -1.02
CA TYR A 118 9.30 -9.72 -1.45
C TYR A 118 8.61 -9.25 -2.74
N ALA A 119 9.02 -8.11 -3.33
CA ALA A 119 8.33 -7.47 -4.44
C ALA A 119 8.11 -8.42 -5.62
N GLN A 120 9.14 -9.17 -6.05
CA GLN A 120 9.02 -10.11 -7.17
C GLN A 120 8.06 -11.27 -6.83
N ARG A 121 8.20 -11.87 -5.65
CA ARG A 121 7.33 -12.97 -5.21
C ARG A 121 5.88 -12.54 -5.05
N LEU A 122 5.65 -11.30 -4.59
CA LEU A 122 4.31 -10.71 -4.49
C LEU A 122 3.64 -10.55 -5.87
N ILE A 123 4.41 -10.41 -6.95
CA ILE A 123 3.90 -10.40 -8.33
C ILE A 123 3.71 -11.83 -8.85
N ASP A 124 4.75 -12.65 -8.78
CA ASP A 124 4.78 -13.98 -9.43
C ASP A 124 3.71 -14.91 -8.87
N ASP A 125 3.55 -14.91 -7.55
CA ASP A 125 2.59 -15.79 -6.88
C ASP A 125 1.12 -15.37 -7.09
N LEU A 126 0.83 -14.22 -7.71
CA LEU A 126 -0.53 -13.83 -8.09
C LEU A 126 -1.11 -14.70 -9.21
N ASP A 127 -0.27 -15.23 -10.08
CA ASP A 127 -0.73 -15.95 -11.28
C ASP A 127 -1.44 -17.27 -10.92
N GLY A 128 -1.06 -17.89 -9.81
CA GLY A 128 -1.68 -19.14 -9.32
C GLY A 128 -2.93 -18.94 -8.44
N LEU A 129 -3.36 -17.70 -8.18
CA LEU A 129 -4.46 -17.40 -7.27
C LEU A 129 -5.77 -17.11 -8.00
N ASP A 130 -6.89 -17.58 -7.42
CA ASP A 130 -8.25 -17.23 -7.86
C ASP A 130 -8.66 -15.85 -7.31
N PHE A 131 -7.89 -14.83 -7.70
CA PHE A 131 -8.18 -13.43 -7.40
C PHE A 131 -8.81 -12.76 -8.61
N ILE A 132 -9.79 -11.88 -8.39
CA ILE A 132 -10.36 -11.08 -9.49
C ILE A 132 -9.25 -10.26 -10.17
N GLU A 133 -9.27 -10.18 -11.49
CA GLU A 133 -8.20 -9.57 -12.30
C GLU A 133 -7.90 -8.12 -11.91
N ARG A 134 -8.91 -7.38 -11.50
CA ARG A 134 -8.74 -5.99 -11.05
C ARG A 134 -7.83 -5.90 -9.81
N VAL A 135 -7.92 -6.84 -8.87
CA VAL A 135 -7.05 -6.90 -7.69
C VAL A 135 -5.61 -7.24 -8.11
N LYS A 136 -5.43 -8.25 -8.97
CA LYS A 136 -4.10 -8.62 -9.48
C LYS A 136 -3.42 -7.44 -10.20
N THR A 137 -4.15 -6.80 -11.09
CA THR A 137 -3.65 -5.65 -11.85
C THR A 137 -3.27 -4.48 -10.94
N GLN A 138 -4.10 -4.15 -9.95
CA GLN A 138 -3.79 -3.07 -9.00
C GLN A 138 -2.55 -3.38 -8.16
N GLN A 139 -2.38 -4.61 -7.68
CA GLN A 139 -1.18 -4.99 -6.94
C GLN A 139 0.07 -4.96 -7.82
N LYS A 140 0.01 -5.53 -9.04
CA LYS A 140 1.12 -5.48 -10.01
C LYS A 140 1.53 -4.03 -10.32
N ASN A 141 0.56 -3.14 -10.55
CA ASN A 141 0.82 -1.72 -10.84
C ASN A 141 1.40 -0.97 -9.63
N TRP A 142 0.94 -1.29 -8.41
CA TRP A 142 1.44 -0.70 -7.17
C TRP A 142 2.90 -1.12 -6.90
N ILE A 143 3.19 -2.39 -7.04
CA ILE A 143 4.56 -2.92 -6.93
C ILE A 143 5.42 -2.33 -8.04
N GLY A 144 4.86 -2.19 -9.26
CA GLY A 144 5.44 -1.42 -10.36
C GLY A 144 6.80 -1.94 -10.79
N ARG A 145 6.88 -3.25 -11.09
CA ARG A 145 8.09 -3.85 -11.64
C ARG A 145 8.44 -3.26 -13.00
N SER A 146 9.65 -2.82 -13.15
CA SER A 146 10.21 -2.35 -14.42
C SER A 146 11.55 -3.02 -14.69
N THR A 147 11.81 -3.28 -15.96
CA THR A 147 13.09 -3.81 -16.46
C THR A 147 13.79 -2.74 -17.26
N GLY A 148 15.09 -2.65 -17.12
CA GLY A 148 15.91 -1.67 -17.80
C GLY A 148 17.38 -1.88 -17.50
N ALA A 149 18.13 -0.81 -17.44
CA ALA A 149 19.55 -0.82 -17.11
C ALA A 149 19.92 0.29 -16.12
N GLU A 150 20.88 0.01 -15.27
CA GLU A 150 21.69 1.05 -14.63
C GLU A 150 22.81 1.44 -15.56
N VAL A 151 23.05 2.74 -15.71
CA VAL A 151 24.08 3.30 -16.59
C VAL A 151 24.88 4.33 -15.78
N THR A 152 26.21 4.21 -15.82
CA THR A 152 27.11 5.14 -15.16
C THR A 152 27.61 6.20 -16.12
N PHE A 153 27.21 7.44 -15.86
CA PHE A 153 27.80 8.64 -16.48
C PHE A 153 28.95 9.14 -15.62
N GLN A 154 29.91 9.80 -16.23
CA GLN A 154 30.94 10.54 -15.50
C GLN A 154 30.59 12.03 -15.48
N ALA A 155 30.71 12.68 -14.31
CA ALA A 155 30.70 14.13 -14.26
C ALA A 155 32.08 14.69 -14.65
N THR A 156 32.15 15.93 -15.11
CA THR A 156 33.42 16.63 -15.40
C THR A 156 34.29 16.83 -14.15
N THR A 157 33.71 16.65 -12.96
CA THR A 157 34.44 16.59 -11.68
C THR A 157 35.09 15.25 -11.39
N GLY A 158 34.88 14.23 -12.24
CA GLY A 158 35.33 12.87 -12.02
C GLY A 158 34.38 11.99 -11.18
N ASP A 159 33.26 12.52 -10.73
CA ASP A 159 32.26 11.75 -9.97
C ASP A 159 31.42 10.86 -10.89
N ALA A 160 31.09 9.67 -10.42
CA ALA A 160 30.16 8.77 -11.10
C ALA A 160 28.70 9.14 -10.80
N ILE A 161 27.89 9.29 -11.84
CA ILE A 161 26.44 9.52 -11.76
C ILE A 161 25.74 8.28 -12.29
N VAL A 162 25.11 7.51 -11.43
CA VAL A 162 24.38 6.31 -11.83
C VAL A 162 22.92 6.68 -12.11
N VAL A 163 22.42 6.32 -13.29
CA VAL A 163 21.01 6.48 -13.67
C VAL A 163 20.38 5.14 -13.94
N TYR A 164 19.08 5.03 -13.67
CA TYR A 164 18.26 3.90 -14.09
C TYR A 164 17.37 4.33 -15.25
N THR A 165 17.33 3.52 -16.31
CA THR A 165 16.45 3.77 -17.45
C THR A 165 15.79 2.48 -17.95
N THR A 166 14.51 2.56 -18.31
CA THR A 166 13.79 1.49 -19.01
C THR A 166 14.05 1.50 -20.52
N ARG A 167 14.68 2.58 -21.03
CA ARG A 167 14.96 2.81 -22.43
C ARG A 167 16.48 3.01 -22.69
N PRO A 168 17.33 2.01 -22.38
CA PRO A 168 18.77 2.13 -22.65
C PRO A 168 19.08 2.27 -24.13
N ASP A 169 18.21 1.80 -25.02
CA ASP A 169 18.29 1.97 -26.47
C ASP A 169 18.38 3.43 -26.90
N THR A 170 17.82 4.37 -26.13
CA THR A 170 17.79 5.80 -26.47
C THR A 170 18.97 6.60 -25.91
N LEU A 171 19.99 5.95 -25.36
CA LEU A 171 21.12 6.58 -24.67
C LEU A 171 21.89 7.58 -25.55
N PHE A 172 21.97 7.35 -26.86
CA PHE A 172 22.58 8.27 -27.82
C PHE A 172 21.81 9.61 -27.93
N GLY A 173 20.52 9.63 -27.61
CA GLY A 173 19.65 10.79 -27.57
C GLY A 173 19.60 11.50 -26.22
N ALA A 174 20.38 11.07 -25.22
CA ALA A 174 20.46 11.75 -23.93
C ALA A 174 21.22 13.07 -24.08
N THR A 175 20.51 14.20 -23.93
CA THR A 175 21.05 15.54 -24.18
C THR A 175 21.21 16.37 -22.91
N TYR A 176 20.66 15.94 -21.80
CA TYR A 176 20.89 16.50 -20.48
C TYR A 176 20.61 15.46 -19.38
N MET A 177 20.98 15.79 -18.16
CA MET A 177 20.69 14.98 -16.98
C MET A 177 19.91 15.80 -15.96
N VAL A 178 19.12 15.13 -15.14
CA VAL A 178 18.41 15.77 -14.02
C VAL A 178 18.66 14.96 -12.75
N LEU A 179 19.10 15.62 -11.69
CA LEU A 179 19.26 15.07 -10.36
C LEU A 179 18.14 15.62 -9.45
N SER A 180 17.81 14.82 -8.43
CA SER A 180 16.94 15.34 -7.36
C SER A 180 17.64 16.49 -6.63
N PRO A 181 16.91 17.49 -6.15
CA PRO A 181 17.51 18.58 -5.38
C PRO A 181 18.30 18.12 -4.14
N GLU A 182 17.91 16.99 -3.57
CA GLU A 182 18.52 16.39 -2.36
C GLU A 182 19.66 15.40 -2.67
N HIS A 183 20.03 15.22 -3.95
CA HIS A 183 21.06 14.24 -4.34
C HIS A 183 22.41 14.52 -3.67
N GLU A 184 23.08 13.48 -3.21
CA GLU A 184 24.36 13.61 -2.47
C GLU A 184 25.45 14.31 -3.27
N LEU A 185 25.51 14.08 -4.60
CA LEU A 185 26.48 14.76 -5.46
C LEU A 185 26.24 16.26 -5.53
N VAL A 186 24.97 16.72 -5.52
CA VAL A 186 24.65 18.15 -5.51
C VAL A 186 25.18 18.80 -4.23
N ARG A 187 24.98 18.13 -3.07
CA ARG A 187 25.55 18.58 -1.80
C ARG A 187 27.08 18.62 -1.85
N LYS A 188 27.71 17.55 -2.33
CA LYS A 188 29.17 17.46 -2.49
C LYS A 188 29.72 18.61 -3.35
N TRP A 189 29.08 18.91 -4.48
CA TRP A 189 29.52 19.97 -5.40
C TRP A 189 29.29 21.36 -4.83
N LEU A 190 28.23 21.58 -4.03
CA LEU A 190 28.01 22.82 -3.28
C LEU A 190 29.12 23.06 -2.23
N GLU A 191 29.37 22.06 -1.39
CA GLU A 191 30.38 22.11 -0.33
C GLU A 191 31.79 22.24 -0.88
N GLY A 192 32.07 21.56 -1.99
CA GLY A 192 33.36 21.61 -2.70
C GLY A 192 33.60 22.84 -3.57
N GLY A 193 32.62 23.76 -3.68
CA GLY A 193 32.73 24.98 -4.48
C GLY A 193 32.78 24.74 -6.00
N ALA A 194 32.31 23.59 -6.48
CA ALA A 194 32.31 23.25 -7.90
C ALA A 194 31.21 24.01 -8.69
N LEU A 195 30.16 24.49 -8.01
CA LEU A 195 29.03 25.16 -8.62
C LEU A 195 29.21 26.68 -8.61
N LYS A 196 29.14 27.31 -9.79
CA LYS A 196 29.27 28.76 -9.95
C LYS A 196 28.00 29.53 -9.51
N ASN A 197 26.84 28.86 -9.54
CA ASN A 197 25.53 29.42 -9.16
C ASN A 197 24.99 28.80 -7.85
N ALA A 198 25.83 28.54 -6.86
CA ALA A 198 25.49 27.89 -5.60
C ALA A 198 24.30 28.51 -4.87
N ALA A 199 24.15 29.85 -4.90
CA ALA A 199 23.05 30.55 -4.25
C ALA A 199 21.67 30.19 -4.88
N GLU A 200 21.61 30.12 -6.20
CA GLU A 200 20.40 29.75 -6.95
C GLU A 200 20.02 28.28 -6.69
N VAL A 201 21.02 27.37 -6.71
CA VAL A 201 20.82 25.95 -6.41
C VAL A 201 20.29 25.77 -4.99
N THR A 202 20.86 26.45 -3.99
CA THR A 202 20.41 26.39 -2.59
C THR A 202 18.99 26.93 -2.42
N ALA A 203 18.64 28.03 -3.12
CA ALA A 203 17.29 28.57 -3.09
C ALA A 203 16.26 27.59 -3.66
N TYR A 204 16.61 26.92 -4.77
CA TYR A 204 15.74 25.91 -5.37
C TYR A 204 15.56 24.68 -4.46
N GLN A 205 16.64 24.21 -3.82
CA GLN A 205 16.56 23.10 -2.84
C GLN A 205 15.58 23.40 -1.72
N LYS A 206 15.62 24.60 -1.16
CA LYS A 206 14.67 25.05 -0.11
C LYS A 206 13.23 25.07 -0.60
N ALA A 207 12.99 25.58 -1.81
CA ALA A 207 11.66 25.61 -2.41
C ALA A 207 11.12 24.19 -2.71
N ALA A 208 11.96 23.29 -3.20
CA ALA A 208 11.59 21.90 -3.46
C ALA A 208 11.29 21.12 -2.18
N ALA A 209 12.05 21.34 -1.11
CA ALA A 209 11.87 20.68 0.19
C ALA A 209 10.51 20.97 0.85
N SER A 210 9.87 22.10 0.51
CA SER A 210 8.54 22.45 1.03
C SER A 210 7.38 21.74 0.32
N LYS A 211 7.64 21.03 -0.79
CA LYS A 211 6.62 20.34 -1.62
C LYS A 211 6.51 18.86 -1.27
N SER A 212 5.29 18.33 -1.29
CA SER A 212 5.05 16.89 -1.20
C SER A 212 5.51 16.14 -2.47
N ASP A 213 5.74 14.83 -2.36
CA ASP A 213 6.08 14.00 -3.53
C ASP A 213 4.99 14.03 -4.61
N LEU A 214 3.72 14.15 -4.22
CA LEU A 214 2.60 14.27 -5.16
C LEU A 214 2.68 15.59 -5.94
N GLU A 215 2.83 16.72 -5.25
CA GLU A 215 3.00 18.02 -5.90
C GLU A 215 4.24 18.08 -6.79
N ARG A 216 5.29 17.33 -6.45
CA ARG A 216 6.52 17.24 -7.24
C ARG A 216 6.34 16.43 -8.52
N THR A 217 5.51 15.37 -8.50
CA THR A 217 5.35 14.40 -9.61
C THR A 217 4.08 14.60 -10.43
N GLU A 218 3.27 15.61 -10.15
CA GLU A 218 2.05 15.90 -10.91
C GLU A 218 2.36 16.17 -12.39
N LEU A 219 1.70 15.41 -13.28
CA LEU A 219 1.99 15.42 -14.72
C LEU A 219 1.69 16.75 -15.41
N ASN A 220 0.63 17.45 -14.95
CA ASN A 220 0.16 18.70 -15.54
C ASN A 220 0.85 19.95 -14.98
N LYS A 221 1.86 19.78 -14.12
CA LYS A 221 2.56 20.88 -13.50
C LYS A 221 3.61 21.48 -14.44
N GLU A 222 3.75 22.78 -14.39
CA GLU A 222 4.84 23.51 -15.06
C GLU A 222 6.20 22.97 -14.59
N LYS A 223 7.05 22.56 -15.52
CA LYS A 223 8.39 22.01 -15.21
C LYS A 223 9.29 23.15 -14.69
N THR A 224 9.88 22.93 -13.54
CA THR A 224 10.86 23.84 -12.91
C THR A 224 12.20 23.15 -12.74
N GLY A 225 13.27 23.90 -12.71
CA GLY A 225 14.61 23.34 -12.49
C GLY A 225 15.66 24.43 -12.50
N VAL A 226 16.86 24.08 -12.04
CA VAL A 226 18.04 24.93 -12.05
C VAL A 226 19.20 24.17 -12.65
N ARG A 227 19.89 24.77 -13.61
CA ARG A 227 21.10 24.22 -14.20
C ARG A 227 22.25 24.31 -13.20
N LEU A 228 23.06 23.28 -13.14
CA LEU A 228 24.27 23.26 -12.32
C LEU A 228 25.45 23.83 -13.12
N ASP A 229 25.76 25.10 -12.91
CA ASP A 229 26.84 25.77 -13.63
C ASP A 229 28.21 25.41 -13.06
N GLY A 230 29.09 24.91 -13.92
CA GLY A 230 30.43 24.45 -13.54
C GLY A 230 30.62 22.94 -13.56
N VAL A 231 29.53 22.16 -13.61
CA VAL A 231 29.58 20.71 -13.70
C VAL A 231 28.73 20.24 -14.88
N ARG A 232 29.22 19.26 -15.62
CA ARG A 232 28.54 18.63 -16.77
C ARG A 232 28.61 17.12 -16.64
N GLY A 233 27.66 16.40 -17.22
CA GLY A 233 27.74 14.96 -17.38
C GLY A 233 28.38 14.60 -18.72
N VAL A 234 29.09 13.49 -18.78
CA VAL A 234 29.66 12.95 -20.01
C VAL A 234 28.84 11.73 -20.43
N ASN A 235 28.21 11.79 -21.60
CA ASN A 235 27.44 10.67 -22.12
C ASN A 235 28.40 9.51 -22.49
N PRO A 236 28.24 8.33 -21.88
CA PRO A 236 29.22 7.25 -22.06
C PRO A 236 29.25 6.63 -23.46
N VAL A 237 28.20 6.79 -24.28
CA VAL A 237 28.15 6.19 -25.63
C VAL A 237 28.84 7.03 -26.69
N ASN A 238 28.94 8.36 -26.52
CA ASN A 238 29.49 9.28 -27.54
C ASN A 238 30.47 10.32 -27.01
N GLY A 239 30.74 10.33 -25.70
CA GLY A 239 31.68 11.25 -25.04
C GLY A 239 31.22 12.71 -24.97
N ARG A 240 29.99 13.03 -25.35
CA ARG A 240 29.47 14.41 -25.35
C ARG A 240 29.25 14.89 -23.90
N GLU A 241 29.71 16.10 -23.64
CA GLU A 241 29.36 16.80 -22.41
C GLU A 241 27.95 17.38 -22.48
N ILE A 242 27.09 17.01 -21.55
CA ILE A 242 25.69 17.43 -21.46
C ILE A 242 25.45 18.19 -20.16
N PRO A 243 24.54 19.18 -20.15
CA PRO A 243 24.20 19.92 -18.93
C PRO A 243 23.52 19.02 -17.88
N ILE A 244 23.75 19.38 -16.62
CA ILE A 244 23.08 18.76 -15.48
C ILE A 244 22.15 19.80 -14.85
N PHE A 245 20.93 19.39 -14.53
CA PHE A 245 19.94 20.20 -13.83
C PHE A 245 19.59 19.55 -12.50
N ILE A 246 19.06 20.30 -11.57
CA ILE A 246 18.22 19.80 -10.49
C ILE A 246 16.77 20.15 -10.79
N SER A 247 15.87 19.24 -10.49
CA SER A 247 14.43 19.50 -10.64
C SER A 247 13.63 18.71 -9.61
N ASP A 248 12.53 19.30 -9.17
CA ASP A 248 11.67 18.73 -8.14
C ASP A 248 10.88 17.50 -8.59
N TYR A 249 10.74 17.24 -9.91
CA TYR A 249 10.08 16.03 -10.40
C TYR A 249 10.94 14.77 -10.30
N VAL A 250 12.25 14.90 -10.04
CA VAL A 250 13.13 13.77 -9.75
C VAL A 250 13.20 13.58 -8.23
N LEU A 251 12.82 12.41 -7.77
CA LEU A 251 12.82 12.08 -6.34
C LEU A 251 14.08 11.31 -5.95
N SER A 252 14.72 11.72 -4.85
CA SER A 252 15.86 11.00 -4.28
C SER A 252 15.49 9.60 -3.75
N THR A 253 14.22 9.39 -3.49
CA THR A 253 13.66 8.14 -2.96
C THR A 253 13.26 7.13 -4.04
N TYR A 254 13.39 7.48 -5.33
CA TYR A 254 13.06 6.61 -6.45
C TYR A 254 14.26 6.41 -7.37
N GLY A 255 14.63 5.15 -7.62
CA GLY A 255 15.79 4.80 -8.41
C GLY A 255 17.09 5.29 -7.75
N THR A 256 17.92 5.96 -8.55
CA THR A 256 19.21 6.52 -8.12
C THR A 256 19.11 8.01 -7.73
N GLY A 257 17.93 8.62 -7.81
CA GLY A 257 17.78 10.07 -7.65
C GLY A 257 18.37 10.90 -8.80
N ALA A 258 18.78 10.25 -9.88
CA ALA A 258 19.30 10.85 -11.10
C ALA A 258 18.67 10.20 -12.34
N ILE A 259 18.39 10.97 -13.38
CA ILE A 259 17.89 10.49 -14.65
C ILE A 259 18.72 11.04 -15.81
N MET A 260 18.84 10.29 -16.88
CA MET A 260 19.17 10.80 -18.19
C MET A 260 17.89 11.29 -18.87
N ALA A 261 17.94 12.36 -19.60
CA ALA A 261 16.79 12.92 -20.31
C ALA A 261 16.95 12.77 -21.82
N VAL A 262 15.90 12.22 -22.44
CA VAL A 262 15.86 11.96 -23.89
C VAL A 262 14.64 12.67 -24.48
N PRO A 263 14.73 13.98 -24.74
CA PRO A 263 13.56 14.79 -25.09
C PRO A 263 12.88 14.40 -26.40
N ALA A 264 13.57 13.75 -27.32
CA ALA A 264 12.94 13.25 -28.55
C ALA A 264 11.93 12.11 -28.29
N HIS A 265 12.03 11.39 -27.14
CA HIS A 265 11.30 10.14 -26.88
C HIS A 265 10.61 10.05 -25.52
N ASP A 266 10.55 11.15 -24.76
CA ASP A 266 9.78 11.29 -23.52
C ASP A 266 9.11 12.66 -23.48
N ASP A 267 7.79 12.69 -23.23
CA ASP A 267 6.98 13.91 -23.24
C ASP A 267 7.43 14.92 -22.16
N ARG A 268 7.79 14.43 -20.98
CA ARG A 268 8.25 15.28 -19.85
C ARG A 268 9.61 15.90 -20.14
N ASP A 269 10.50 15.12 -20.71
CA ASP A 269 11.83 15.58 -21.11
C ASP A 269 11.73 16.57 -22.28
N TRP A 270 10.78 16.36 -23.18
CA TRP A 270 10.53 17.28 -24.31
C TRP A 270 10.04 18.65 -23.80
N GLU A 271 9.05 18.69 -22.92
CA GLU A 271 8.55 19.93 -22.31
C GLU A 271 9.66 20.69 -21.58
N PHE A 272 10.47 19.96 -20.80
CA PHE A 272 11.61 20.53 -20.09
C PHE A 272 12.67 21.07 -21.06
N ALA A 273 13.03 20.31 -22.09
CA ALA A 273 14.00 20.71 -23.10
C ALA A 273 13.57 21.97 -23.84
N LYS A 274 12.29 22.08 -24.23
CA LYS A 274 11.73 23.29 -24.86
C LYS A 274 11.82 24.50 -23.93
N LYS A 275 11.53 24.34 -22.66
CA LYS A 275 11.59 25.42 -21.67
C LYS A 275 13.01 25.92 -21.40
N PHE A 276 13.96 24.98 -21.25
CA PHE A 276 15.33 25.30 -20.89
C PHE A 276 16.32 25.38 -22.07
N GLY A 277 15.81 25.24 -23.30
CA GLY A 277 16.62 25.36 -24.52
C GLY A 277 17.62 24.22 -24.67
N CYS A 278 17.29 23.00 -24.24
CA CYS A 278 18.11 21.82 -24.43
C CYS A 278 17.93 21.24 -25.82
N GLU A 279 18.96 20.61 -26.35
CA GLU A 279 18.96 19.96 -27.66
C GLU A 279 17.99 18.76 -27.71
N ILE A 280 17.30 18.56 -28.84
CA ILE A 280 16.40 17.42 -29.08
C ILE A 280 16.94 16.63 -30.24
N ILE A 281 17.39 15.39 -30.00
CA ILE A 281 18.01 14.51 -31.00
C ILE A 281 17.14 13.27 -31.19
N GLU A 282 16.63 13.07 -32.41
CA GLU A 282 15.92 11.85 -32.77
C GLU A 282 16.87 10.65 -32.80
N VAL A 283 16.52 9.59 -32.06
CA VAL A 283 17.23 8.32 -32.05
C VAL A 283 16.33 7.11 -32.33
N VAL A 284 15.02 7.32 -32.40
CA VAL A 284 14.03 6.34 -32.85
C VAL A 284 13.13 7.00 -33.89
N SER A 285 13.21 6.53 -35.12
CA SER A 285 12.40 7.03 -36.25
C SER A 285 11.06 6.30 -36.33
N GLY A 286 10.07 6.91 -36.97
CA GLY A 286 8.74 6.32 -37.18
C GLY A 286 7.58 7.18 -36.70
N GLY A 287 7.86 8.30 -36.06
CA GLY A 287 6.89 9.31 -35.65
C GLY A 287 6.90 10.57 -36.50
N GLU A 288 6.22 11.60 -36.01
CA GLU A 288 6.30 12.95 -36.55
C GLU A 288 7.63 13.63 -36.16
N ASP A 289 7.85 14.86 -36.66
CA ASP A 289 9.04 15.65 -36.33
C ASP A 289 9.19 15.85 -34.81
N VAL A 290 10.26 15.30 -34.25
CA VAL A 290 10.57 15.38 -32.82
C VAL A 290 10.77 16.82 -32.32
N GLN A 291 10.95 17.79 -33.20
CA GLN A 291 10.98 19.20 -32.83
C GLN A 291 9.59 19.76 -32.52
N GLN A 292 8.52 19.09 -32.96
CA GLN A 292 7.12 19.49 -32.71
C GLN A 292 6.51 18.74 -31.54
N ALA A 293 6.82 17.45 -31.38
CA ALA A 293 6.37 16.61 -30.26
C ALA A 293 7.30 15.43 -30.03
N ALA A 294 7.35 14.89 -28.83
CA ALA A 294 8.09 13.67 -28.55
C ALA A 294 7.46 12.45 -29.24
N PHE A 295 8.29 11.58 -29.78
CA PHE A 295 7.87 10.26 -30.29
C PHE A 295 8.17 9.18 -29.25
N THR A 296 7.19 8.76 -28.49
CA THR A 296 7.39 7.88 -27.31
C THR A 296 7.60 6.39 -27.64
N ALA A 297 7.31 5.95 -28.87
CA ALA A 297 7.56 4.57 -29.39
C ALA A 297 7.22 3.46 -28.39
N LYS A 298 6.03 3.51 -27.75
CA LYS A 298 5.66 2.64 -26.62
C LYS A 298 5.50 1.17 -26.99
N ASP A 299 5.21 0.86 -28.27
CA ASP A 299 4.77 -0.46 -28.72
C ASP A 299 5.78 -1.13 -29.67
N ASP A 300 7.07 -1.03 -29.39
CA ASP A 300 8.14 -1.55 -30.27
C ASP A 300 8.11 -0.99 -31.70
N THR A 301 7.37 0.09 -31.96
CA THR A 301 7.33 0.78 -33.22
C THR A 301 8.50 1.74 -33.35
N GLY A 302 9.12 1.76 -34.52
CA GLY A 302 10.26 2.62 -34.80
C GLY A 302 11.57 1.86 -34.91
N ILE A 303 12.49 2.50 -35.63
CA ILE A 303 13.82 1.96 -35.95
C ILE A 303 14.87 2.93 -35.39
N LEU A 304 15.91 2.40 -34.79
CA LEU A 304 17.00 3.19 -34.22
C LEU A 304 17.76 3.91 -35.33
N VAL A 305 17.97 5.21 -35.15
CA VAL A 305 18.76 6.10 -36.00
C VAL A 305 19.70 6.95 -35.13
N ASN A 306 20.73 7.54 -35.71
CA ASN A 306 21.71 8.38 -34.99
C ASN A 306 22.31 7.71 -33.72
N SER A 307 22.38 6.37 -33.73
CA SER A 307 22.70 5.54 -32.54
C SER A 307 23.82 4.50 -32.83
N ASP A 308 24.74 4.82 -33.74
CA ASP A 308 25.93 4.03 -34.09
C ASP A 308 25.59 2.54 -34.31
N PHE A 309 26.11 1.62 -33.49
CA PHE A 309 25.92 0.17 -33.64
C PHE A 309 24.44 -0.28 -33.47
N LEU A 310 23.56 0.57 -32.98
CA LEU A 310 22.12 0.30 -32.86
C LEU A 310 21.33 0.69 -34.13
N ASN A 311 21.90 1.46 -35.03
CA ASN A 311 21.20 1.93 -36.24
C ASN A 311 20.57 0.77 -37.02
N GLY A 312 19.32 0.95 -37.44
CA GLY A 312 18.55 -0.05 -38.17
C GLY A 312 17.93 -1.17 -37.34
N LYS A 313 18.18 -1.23 -36.01
CA LYS A 313 17.54 -2.20 -35.11
C LYS A 313 16.15 -1.70 -34.72
N THR A 314 15.25 -2.66 -34.43
CA THR A 314 14.00 -2.34 -33.73
C THR A 314 14.31 -1.96 -32.28
N VAL A 315 13.40 -1.26 -31.59
CA VAL A 315 13.52 -0.95 -30.14
C VAL A 315 13.72 -2.22 -29.33
N LYS A 316 12.98 -3.29 -29.67
CA LYS A 316 13.05 -4.58 -29.01
C LYS A 316 14.44 -5.23 -29.08
N ASP A 317 15.11 -5.11 -30.24
CA ASP A 317 16.45 -5.67 -30.42
C ASP A 317 17.55 -4.75 -29.91
N ALA A 318 17.31 -3.44 -29.90
CA ALA A 318 18.26 -2.43 -29.44
C ALA A 318 18.46 -2.42 -27.93
N ILE A 319 17.40 -2.63 -27.15
CA ILE A 319 17.48 -2.68 -25.68
C ILE A 319 18.47 -3.74 -25.19
N PRO A 320 18.35 -5.04 -25.55
CA PRO A 320 19.34 -6.04 -25.11
C PRO A 320 20.73 -5.79 -25.70
N ALA A 321 20.84 -5.29 -26.93
CA ALA A 321 22.14 -4.97 -27.53
C ALA A 321 22.87 -3.84 -26.77
N MET A 322 22.15 -2.81 -26.33
CA MET A 322 22.73 -1.75 -25.51
C MET A 322 23.12 -2.26 -24.12
N ILE A 323 22.27 -3.08 -23.48
CA ILE A 323 22.61 -3.66 -22.16
C ILE A 323 23.88 -4.48 -22.26
N GLN A 324 24.00 -5.34 -23.26
CA GLN A 324 25.21 -6.13 -23.48
C GLN A 324 26.44 -5.23 -23.65
N TRP A 325 26.35 -4.18 -24.46
CA TRP A 325 27.44 -3.22 -24.67
C TRP A 325 27.85 -2.52 -23.37
N LEU A 326 26.87 -2.10 -22.54
CA LEU A 326 27.14 -1.48 -21.23
C LEU A 326 27.88 -2.43 -20.28
N GLU A 327 27.49 -3.71 -20.27
CA GLU A 327 28.12 -4.74 -19.44
C GLU A 327 29.56 -5.03 -19.92
N GLU A 328 29.77 -5.15 -21.23
CA GLU A 328 31.11 -5.34 -21.82
C GLU A 328 32.07 -4.17 -21.53
N LYS A 329 31.53 -2.94 -21.44
CA LYS A 329 32.29 -1.74 -21.08
C LYS A 329 32.48 -1.56 -19.56
N GLY A 330 31.75 -2.34 -18.74
CA GLY A 330 31.79 -2.20 -17.28
C GLY A 330 31.18 -0.89 -16.76
N ILE A 331 30.26 -0.27 -17.51
CA ILE A 331 29.66 1.02 -17.18
C ILE A 331 28.14 0.93 -16.96
N GLY A 332 27.59 -0.26 -16.96
CA GLY A 332 26.18 -0.50 -16.68
C GLY A 332 25.83 -1.97 -16.71
N ALA A 333 24.63 -2.30 -16.30
CA ALA A 333 24.11 -3.68 -16.30
C ALA A 333 22.58 -3.70 -16.35
N ALA A 334 22.03 -4.83 -16.74
CA ALA A 334 20.60 -5.07 -16.64
C ALA A 334 20.13 -4.88 -15.19
N LYS A 335 18.99 -4.25 -15.01
CA LYS A 335 18.41 -3.99 -13.69
C LYS A 335 16.90 -4.13 -13.69
N VAL A 336 16.40 -4.83 -12.70
CA VAL A 336 14.99 -4.81 -12.35
C VAL A 336 14.78 -3.81 -11.21
N ASN A 337 13.82 -2.93 -11.35
CA ASN A 337 13.48 -1.95 -10.34
C ASN A 337 11.98 -2.04 -9.99
N TYR A 338 11.60 -1.56 -8.81
CA TYR A 338 10.23 -1.56 -8.32
C TYR A 338 9.84 -0.16 -7.84
N LYS A 339 8.58 0.23 -8.06
CA LYS A 339 8.01 1.45 -7.46
C LYS A 339 7.72 1.27 -5.98
N LEU A 340 7.43 0.03 -5.56
CA LEU A 340 7.19 -0.32 -4.17
C LEU A 340 8.38 0.12 -3.31
N ARG A 341 8.08 0.70 -2.17
CA ARG A 341 9.06 1.12 -1.15
C ARG A 341 8.86 0.30 0.11
N ASP A 342 9.90 0.26 0.95
CA ASP A 342 9.79 -0.36 2.26
C ASP A 342 8.67 0.26 3.08
N TRP A 343 8.02 -0.58 3.85
CA TRP A 343 6.84 -0.19 4.63
C TRP A 343 7.25 0.63 5.85
N VAL A 344 6.80 1.90 5.90
CA VAL A 344 6.97 2.78 7.07
C VAL A 344 6.12 2.27 8.22
N PHE A 345 6.76 1.73 9.25
CA PHE A 345 6.10 0.88 10.25
C PHE A 345 5.85 1.55 11.59
N SER A 346 6.58 2.60 11.99
CA SER A 346 6.35 3.29 13.26
C SER A 346 5.21 4.30 13.21
N ARG A 347 4.50 4.45 14.36
CA ARG A 347 3.50 5.50 14.59
C ARG A 347 3.75 6.19 15.93
N GLN A 348 3.67 7.51 15.96
CA GLN A 348 3.86 8.35 17.13
C GLN A 348 2.52 8.52 17.86
N ARG A 349 1.91 7.41 18.23
CA ARG A 349 0.60 7.33 18.85
C ARG A 349 0.62 6.36 20.05
N TYR A 350 -0.28 6.60 21.02
CA TYR A 350 -0.41 5.73 22.18
C TYR A 350 -1.14 4.43 21.84
N TRP A 351 -2.30 4.52 21.14
CA TRP A 351 -3.18 3.37 20.91
C TRP A 351 -2.71 2.51 19.73
N GLY A 352 -1.74 1.66 20.00
CA GLY A 352 -1.13 0.73 19.05
C GLY A 352 -0.32 -0.34 19.77
N GLU A 353 0.07 -1.39 19.08
CA GLU A 353 0.97 -2.41 19.63
C GLU A 353 2.35 -1.79 19.92
N PRO A 354 2.87 -1.89 21.15
CA PRO A 354 4.24 -1.45 21.45
C PRO A 354 5.26 -2.24 20.62
N ILE A 355 6.27 -1.54 20.09
CA ILE A 355 7.37 -2.18 19.37
C ILE A 355 8.35 -2.75 20.43
N PRO A 356 8.61 -4.07 20.43
CA PRO A 356 9.35 -4.75 21.50
C PRO A 356 10.88 -4.59 21.34
N MET A 357 11.33 -3.33 21.28
CA MET A 357 12.75 -2.97 21.09
C MET A 357 13.18 -2.00 22.20
N VAL A 358 14.47 -2.08 22.53
CA VAL A 358 15.09 -1.13 23.45
C VAL A 358 16.37 -0.57 22.85
N TYR A 359 16.66 0.69 23.10
CA TYR A 359 17.91 1.35 22.71
C TYR A 359 18.86 1.47 23.89
N CYS A 360 20.09 0.98 23.69
CA CYS A 360 21.19 1.09 24.63
C CYS A 360 22.32 1.89 23.98
N GLU A 361 22.86 2.89 24.66
CA GLU A 361 23.98 3.69 24.16
C GLU A 361 25.21 2.85 23.77
N LYS A 362 25.43 1.73 24.48
CA LYS A 362 26.56 0.82 24.23
C LYS A 362 26.27 -0.22 23.15
N CYS A 363 25.04 -0.77 23.12
CA CYS A 363 24.70 -1.94 22.27
C CYS A 363 23.84 -1.56 21.04
N GLY A 364 23.36 -0.31 20.94
CA GLY A 364 22.38 0.09 19.94
C GLY A 364 20.99 -0.52 20.20
N TRP A 365 20.20 -0.66 19.15
CA TRP A 365 18.88 -1.28 19.22
C TRP A 365 18.97 -2.77 19.52
N GLN A 366 18.26 -3.20 20.57
CA GLN A 366 18.21 -4.58 21.02
C GLN A 366 16.78 -5.08 21.10
N PRO A 367 16.49 -6.30 20.60
CA PRO A 367 15.15 -6.89 20.74
C PRO A 367 14.92 -7.33 22.20
N LEU A 368 13.68 -7.23 22.68
CA LEU A 368 13.29 -7.88 23.92
C LEU A 368 13.41 -9.40 23.77
N PRO A 369 13.80 -10.13 24.84
CA PRO A 369 13.66 -11.58 24.87
C PRO A 369 12.20 -12.01 24.66
N GLU A 370 11.96 -13.09 23.91
CA GLU A 370 10.61 -13.56 23.58
C GLU A 370 9.79 -13.91 24.83
N GLU A 371 10.45 -14.33 25.90
CA GLU A 371 9.85 -14.67 27.20
C GLU A 371 9.27 -13.45 27.92
N GLN A 372 9.68 -12.25 27.53
CA GLN A 372 9.16 -10.98 28.08
C GLN A 372 7.95 -10.45 27.31
N LEU A 373 7.53 -11.12 26.25
CA LEU A 373 6.32 -10.77 25.53
C LEU A 373 5.06 -11.26 26.27
N PRO A 374 3.95 -10.51 26.27
CA PRO A 374 3.77 -9.23 25.59
C PRO A 374 4.39 -8.05 26.34
N LEU A 375 4.99 -7.11 25.59
CA LEU A 375 5.28 -5.78 26.12
C LEU A 375 3.97 -5.00 26.18
N LEU A 376 3.48 -4.71 27.38
CA LEU A 376 2.19 -4.07 27.58
C LEU A 376 2.27 -2.55 27.38
N LEU A 377 1.17 -1.96 26.86
CA LEU A 377 0.95 -0.53 26.95
C LEU A 377 0.80 -0.11 28.42
N PRO A 378 1.45 0.98 28.87
CA PRO A 378 1.24 1.49 30.20
C PRO A 378 -0.16 2.13 30.32
N GLU A 379 -0.76 2.05 31.51
CA GLU A 379 -1.93 2.84 31.82
C GLU A 379 -1.55 4.31 31.96
N VAL A 380 -2.36 5.21 31.39
CA VAL A 380 -2.02 6.64 31.32
C VAL A 380 -3.27 7.50 31.49
N ASP A 381 -3.07 8.63 32.16
CA ASP A 381 -4.13 9.64 32.34
C ASP A 381 -4.26 10.57 31.10
N SER A 382 -3.18 10.76 30.34
CA SER A 382 -3.16 11.57 29.13
C SER A 382 -2.29 10.93 28.05
N TYR A 383 -2.80 10.92 26.82
CA TYR A 383 -2.15 10.31 25.65
C TYR A 383 -2.32 11.18 24.40
N GLU A 384 -2.47 12.51 24.57
CA GLU A 384 -2.60 13.42 23.45
C GLU A 384 -1.32 13.46 22.60
N PRO A 385 -1.45 13.49 21.26
CA PRO A 385 -0.32 13.61 20.36
C PRO A 385 0.46 14.89 20.60
N THR A 386 1.78 14.80 20.51
CA THR A 386 2.68 15.93 20.76
C THR A 386 2.95 16.74 19.49
N ASP A 387 3.20 18.05 19.63
CA ASP A 387 3.51 18.94 18.50
C ASP A 387 4.95 18.77 17.98
N ASP A 388 5.85 18.28 18.84
CA ASP A 388 7.24 17.95 18.47
C ASP A 388 7.34 16.70 17.58
N GLY A 389 6.25 15.91 17.52
CA GLY A 389 6.17 14.68 16.73
C GLY A 389 6.78 13.47 17.41
N GLU A 390 7.02 13.53 18.71
CA GLU A 390 7.36 12.37 19.51
C GLU A 390 6.09 11.64 19.96
N SER A 391 6.21 10.34 20.26
CA SER A 391 5.08 9.57 20.79
C SER A 391 4.69 10.07 22.19
N PRO A 392 3.40 10.07 22.56
CA PRO A 392 2.98 10.33 23.94
C PRO A 392 3.67 9.42 24.97
N LEU A 393 4.03 8.19 24.59
CA LEU A 393 4.76 7.24 25.43
C LEU A 393 6.15 7.77 25.85
N SER A 394 6.77 8.66 25.09
CA SER A 394 8.08 9.22 25.40
C SER A 394 8.13 10.02 26.71
N LYS A 395 6.97 10.51 27.17
CA LYS A 395 6.82 11.27 28.41
C LYS A 395 6.67 10.38 29.65
N MET A 396 6.49 9.07 29.46
CA MET A 396 6.27 8.10 30.53
C MET A 396 7.59 7.51 31.00
N THR A 397 8.37 8.29 31.71
CA THR A 397 9.76 7.96 32.08
C THR A 397 9.92 6.62 32.79
N ASP A 398 8.96 6.27 33.65
CA ASP A 398 8.99 5.00 34.40
C ASP A 398 8.80 3.78 33.49
N TRP A 399 8.01 3.93 32.43
CA TRP A 399 7.84 2.88 31.42
C TRP A 399 8.99 2.88 30.40
N VAL A 400 9.47 4.06 29.98
CA VAL A 400 10.52 4.20 28.97
C VAL A 400 11.86 3.66 29.47
N ASN A 401 12.25 4.01 30.70
CA ASN A 401 13.53 3.60 31.25
C ASN A 401 13.52 2.11 31.64
N THR A 402 14.54 1.39 31.18
CA THR A 402 14.66 -0.06 31.36
C THR A 402 16.12 -0.49 31.36
N THR A 403 16.37 -1.78 31.40
CA THR A 403 17.70 -2.37 31.28
C THR A 403 17.91 -3.01 29.93
N CYS A 404 19.10 -2.90 29.39
CA CYS A 404 19.49 -3.53 28.15
C CYS A 404 19.55 -5.06 28.31
N PRO A 405 18.83 -5.84 27.49
CA PRO A 405 18.87 -7.30 27.57
C PRO A 405 20.22 -7.91 27.14
N CYS A 406 21.07 -7.13 26.47
CA CYS A 406 22.38 -7.58 26.02
C CYS A 406 23.45 -7.36 27.09
N CYS A 407 23.57 -6.14 27.67
CA CYS A 407 24.68 -5.80 28.57
C CYS A 407 24.24 -5.50 30.02
N GLY A 408 22.93 -5.51 30.32
CA GLY A 408 22.40 -5.18 31.64
C GLY A 408 22.48 -3.70 32.04
N GLY A 409 23.04 -2.84 31.18
CA GLY A 409 23.14 -1.41 31.41
C GLY A 409 21.83 -0.65 31.19
N PRO A 410 21.82 0.68 31.47
CA PRO A 410 20.63 1.50 31.23
C PRO A 410 20.23 1.48 29.75
N ALA A 411 18.94 1.41 29.49
CA ALA A 411 18.36 1.44 28.15
C ALA A 411 16.99 2.12 28.15
N LYS A 412 16.49 2.46 26.96
CA LYS A 412 15.17 3.09 26.77
C LYS A 412 14.33 2.23 25.84
N ARG A 413 13.07 1.99 26.22
CA ARG A 413 12.11 1.34 25.31
C ARG A 413 11.83 2.21 24.11
N GLU A 414 11.54 1.56 22.98
CA GLU A 414 10.93 2.24 21.84
C GLU A 414 9.58 2.82 22.25
N THR A 415 9.33 4.06 21.89
CA THR A 415 8.11 4.79 22.25
C THR A 415 7.10 4.88 21.10
N ASP A 416 7.52 4.60 19.87
CA ASP A 416 6.61 4.44 18.76
C ASP A 416 5.84 3.13 18.87
N THR A 417 4.63 3.11 18.31
CA THR A 417 3.80 1.91 18.22
C THR A 417 3.70 1.42 16.78
N MET A 418 3.26 0.19 16.60
CA MET A 418 3.02 -0.39 15.28
C MET A 418 1.75 0.22 14.64
N PRO A 419 1.64 0.25 13.30
CA PRO A 419 0.42 0.67 12.63
C PRO A 419 -0.69 -0.35 12.85
N GLN A 420 -1.95 0.07 12.73
CA GLN A 420 -3.12 -0.83 12.80
C GLN A 420 -3.03 -2.02 11.83
N TRP A 421 -2.29 -1.88 10.74
CA TRP A 421 -2.08 -2.91 9.73
C TRP A 421 -1.19 -4.06 10.20
N ALA A 422 -0.42 -3.88 11.26
CA ALA A 422 0.39 -4.95 11.86
C ALA A 422 -0.51 -6.06 12.41
N GLY A 423 -1.37 -5.73 13.36
CA GLY A 423 -2.31 -6.68 13.94
C GLY A 423 -3.27 -7.29 12.90
N SER A 424 -3.70 -6.52 11.91
CA SER A 424 -4.60 -7.02 10.87
C SER A 424 -3.91 -7.94 9.84
N SER A 425 -2.58 -7.98 9.77
CA SER A 425 -1.87 -8.74 8.75
C SER A 425 -1.83 -10.25 8.99
N TRP A 426 -2.28 -10.74 10.14
CA TRP A 426 -2.21 -12.16 10.46
C TRP A 426 -3.43 -12.71 11.23
N TYR A 427 -4.47 -11.92 11.49
CA TYR A 427 -5.62 -12.29 12.33
C TYR A 427 -6.33 -13.57 11.86
N PHE A 428 -6.37 -13.82 10.55
CA PHE A 428 -6.97 -15.03 9.97
C PHE A 428 -6.25 -16.30 10.42
N LEU A 429 -4.96 -16.24 10.72
CA LEU A 429 -4.22 -17.37 11.31
C LEU A 429 -4.64 -17.58 12.77
N ARG A 430 -4.88 -16.50 13.52
CA ARG A 430 -5.32 -16.60 14.91
C ARG A 430 -6.72 -17.20 15.05
N TYR A 431 -7.61 -16.97 14.09
CA TYR A 431 -8.91 -17.62 14.05
C TYR A 431 -8.81 -19.16 13.99
N MET A 432 -7.73 -19.70 13.44
CA MET A 432 -7.53 -21.14 13.34
C MET A 432 -7.28 -21.79 14.71
N ASP A 433 -6.66 -21.04 15.64
CA ASP A 433 -6.36 -21.50 17.01
C ASP A 433 -6.29 -20.29 18.00
N PRO A 434 -7.46 -19.70 18.34
CA PRO A 434 -7.52 -18.39 19.00
C PRO A 434 -7.02 -18.39 20.44
N HIS A 435 -6.99 -19.54 21.09
CA HIS A 435 -6.64 -19.66 22.53
C HIS A 435 -5.24 -20.26 22.75
N ASN A 436 -4.43 -20.42 21.72
CA ASN A 436 -3.09 -20.96 21.85
C ASN A 436 -2.16 -19.97 22.58
N GLU A 437 -1.61 -20.39 23.71
CA GLU A 437 -0.68 -19.59 24.51
C GLU A 437 0.79 -19.81 24.14
N LYS A 438 1.10 -20.89 23.38
CA LYS A 438 2.46 -21.31 23.08
C LYS A 438 2.96 -20.85 21.70
N ALA A 439 2.03 -20.59 20.78
CA ALA A 439 2.31 -20.15 19.41
C ALA A 439 1.18 -19.24 18.91
N LEU A 440 1.40 -18.54 17.79
CA LEU A 440 0.34 -17.74 17.14
C LEU A 440 -0.87 -18.61 16.73
N ALA A 441 -0.62 -19.85 16.36
CA ALA A 441 -1.55 -20.95 16.17
C ALA A 441 -0.74 -22.27 16.14
N SER A 442 -1.36 -23.41 16.47
CA SER A 442 -0.71 -24.71 16.38
C SER A 442 -0.44 -25.11 14.94
N ARG A 443 0.62 -25.86 14.70
CA ARG A 443 0.95 -26.35 13.36
C ARG A 443 -0.18 -27.22 12.78
N GLU A 444 -0.82 -28.04 13.60
CA GLU A 444 -1.94 -28.86 13.20
C GLU A 444 -3.13 -28.03 12.70
N ALA A 445 -3.49 -26.96 13.42
CA ALA A 445 -4.57 -26.06 12.99
C ALA A 445 -4.21 -25.32 11.70
N LEU A 446 -2.96 -24.86 11.58
CA LEU A 446 -2.48 -24.20 10.37
C LEU A 446 -2.48 -25.13 9.16
N ASP A 447 -2.04 -26.37 9.30
CA ASP A 447 -2.03 -27.37 8.23
C ASP A 447 -3.45 -27.72 7.76
N TYR A 448 -4.42 -27.72 8.69
CA TYR A 448 -5.81 -28.04 8.37
C TYR A 448 -6.58 -26.88 7.71
N TRP A 449 -6.41 -25.66 8.22
CA TRP A 449 -7.22 -24.50 7.82
C TRP A 449 -6.58 -23.60 6.76
N SER A 450 -5.28 -23.71 6.51
CA SER A 450 -4.60 -22.87 5.51
C SER A 450 -4.60 -23.49 4.12
N PRO A 451 -4.67 -22.71 3.05
CA PRO A 451 -4.95 -21.26 3.05
C PRO A 451 -6.42 -20.97 3.31
N VAL A 452 -6.76 -19.71 3.64
CA VAL A 452 -8.17 -19.29 3.69
C VAL A 452 -8.84 -19.54 2.35
N ASP A 453 -9.94 -20.28 2.35
CA ASP A 453 -10.58 -20.75 1.10
C ASP A 453 -11.16 -19.60 0.29
N TRP A 454 -11.85 -18.68 0.95
CA TRP A 454 -12.46 -17.52 0.31
C TRP A 454 -12.33 -16.26 1.17
N TYR A 455 -11.71 -15.25 0.61
CA TYR A 455 -11.46 -13.97 1.25
C TYR A 455 -12.17 -12.84 0.51
N ASN A 456 -13.09 -12.16 1.18
CA ASN A 456 -13.89 -11.10 0.60
C ASN A 456 -13.67 -9.77 1.33
N GLY A 457 -13.61 -8.66 0.60
CA GLY A 457 -13.44 -7.33 1.20
C GLY A 457 -13.42 -6.21 0.16
N GLY A 458 -13.33 -4.96 0.63
CA GLY A 458 -13.32 -3.78 -0.23
C GLY A 458 -12.08 -3.66 -1.11
N MET A 459 -12.23 -2.98 -2.24
CA MET A 459 -11.14 -2.73 -3.20
C MET A 459 -10.07 -1.80 -2.64
N GLU A 460 -10.41 -0.92 -1.68
CA GLU A 460 -9.50 0.01 -1.02
C GLU A 460 -8.35 -0.69 -0.30
N HIS A 461 -8.57 -1.95 0.12
CA HIS A 461 -7.55 -2.74 0.81
C HIS A 461 -6.56 -3.46 -0.11
N THR A 462 -6.72 -3.36 -1.43
CA THR A 462 -5.88 -4.08 -2.40
C THR A 462 -4.39 -3.79 -2.22
N THR A 463 -4.04 -2.54 -1.98
CA THR A 463 -2.65 -2.09 -1.80
C THR A 463 -2.29 -1.79 -0.33
N LEU A 464 -3.22 -1.99 0.59
CA LEU A 464 -3.05 -1.85 2.03
C LEU A 464 -2.99 -3.23 2.71
N HIS A 465 -4.05 -3.57 3.46
CA HIS A 465 -4.14 -4.82 4.21
C HIS A 465 -3.80 -6.07 3.39
N LEU A 466 -4.33 -6.20 2.16
CA LEU A 466 -4.12 -7.38 1.34
C LEU A 466 -2.63 -7.56 0.96
N LEU A 467 -1.95 -6.47 0.64
CA LEU A 467 -0.52 -6.49 0.30
C LEU A 467 0.33 -6.82 1.53
N TYR A 468 0.05 -6.18 2.67
CA TYR A 468 0.80 -6.39 3.92
C TYR A 468 0.60 -7.80 4.48
N SER A 469 -0.63 -8.32 4.46
CA SER A 469 -0.92 -9.68 4.93
C SER A 469 -0.25 -10.75 4.05
N ARG A 470 -0.18 -10.54 2.73
CA ARG A 470 0.56 -11.43 1.83
C ARG A 470 2.06 -11.39 2.11
N PHE A 471 2.63 -10.22 2.36
CA PHE A 471 4.04 -10.07 2.74
C PHE A 471 4.35 -10.82 4.03
N TRP A 472 3.59 -10.57 5.10
CA TRP A 472 3.80 -11.23 6.39
C TRP A 472 3.62 -12.74 6.30
N HIS A 473 2.63 -13.20 5.56
CA HIS A 473 2.39 -14.64 5.37
C HIS A 473 3.54 -15.33 4.63
N LYS A 474 4.07 -14.71 3.57
CA LYS A 474 5.25 -15.22 2.85
C LYS A 474 6.48 -15.29 3.77
N PHE A 475 6.69 -14.29 4.59
CA PHE A 475 7.75 -14.32 5.59
C PHE A 475 7.56 -15.47 6.60
N LEU A 476 6.35 -15.64 7.13
CA LEU A 476 6.03 -16.76 8.03
C LEU A 476 6.18 -18.12 7.35
N TYR A 477 5.93 -18.19 6.06
CA TYR A 477 6.22 -19.39 5.26
C TYR A 477 7.72 -19.67 5.16
N ASP A 478 8.52 -18.66 4.91
CA ASP A 478 9.98 -18.80 4.78
C ASP A 478 10.65 -19.28 6.07
N ILE A 479 10.12 -18.87 7.22
CA ILE A 479 10.60 -19.34 8.53
C ILE A 479 9.89 -20.61 9.04
N GLY A 480 9.07 -21.24 8.19
CA GLY A 480 8.43 -22.53 8.47
C GLY A 480 7.24 -22.51 9.42
N VAL A 481 6.66 -21.36 9.72
CA VAL A 481 5.51 -21.20 10.63
C VAL A 481 4.20 -21.61 9.97
N VAL A 482 3.95 -21.16 8.73
CA VAL A 482 2.74 -21.50 7.98
C VAL A 482 3.04 -22.46 6.83
N PRO A 483 2.07 -23.31 6.42
CA PRO A 483 2.30 -24.35 5.42
C PRO A 483 2.20 -23.87 3.97
N THR A 484 1.63 -22.70 3.72
CA THR A 484 1.33 -22.19 2.37
C THR A 484 2.05 -20.89 2.07
N LYS A 485 2.40 -20.67 0.79
CA LYS A 485 3.07 -19.43 0.33
C LYS A 485 2.14 -18.22 0.31
N GLU A 486 0.82 -18.46 0.19
CA GLU A 486 -0.20 -17.44 0.11
C GLU A 486 -1.27 -17.65 1.18
N PRO A 487 -1.77 -16.56 1.77
CA PRO A 487 -2.77 -16.65 2.85
C PRO A 487 -4.17 -17.00 2.36
N TYR A 488 -4.51 -16.63 1.13
CA TYR A 488 -5.87 -16.69 0.58
C TYR A 488 -5.87 -17.43 -0.75
N LYS A 489 -6.79 -18.39 -0.93
CA LYS A 489 -6.96 -19.14 -2.18
C LYS A 489 -7.77 -18.36 -3.21
N LYS A 490 -8.90 -17.79 -2.77
CA LYS A 490 -9.83 -17.01 -3.59
C LYS A 490 -10.05 -15.62 -2.99
N ARG A 491 -10.04 -14.60 -3.84
CA ARG A 491 -10.30 -13.21 -3.42
C ARG A 491 -11.35 -12.57 -4.31
N THR A 492 -12.47 -12.18 -3.71
CA THR A 492 -13.51 -11.38 -4.33
C THR A 492 -13.60 -10.01 -3.67
N SER A 493 -14.17 -9.03 -4.37
CA SER A 493 -14.43 -7.70 -3.82
C SER A 493 -15.90 -7.37 -3.99
N HIS A 494 -16.53 -6.94 -2.90
CA HIS A 494 -17.89 -6.44 -2.95
C HIS A 494 -17.93 -4.97 -3.41
N GLY A 495 -19.04 -4.58 -4.00
CA GLY A 495 -19.34 -3.18 -4.31
C GLY A 495 -19.68 -2.37 -3.05
N MET A 496 -19.65 -1.07 -3.18
CA MET A 496 -20.03 -0.15 -2.10
C MET A 496 -21.53 0.13 -2.13
N ILE A 497 -22.19 0.05 -0.97
CA ILE A 497 -23.57 0.51 -0.83
C ILE A 497 -23.54 2.02 -0.58
N LEU A 498 -24.18 2.75 -1.48
CA LEU A 498 -24.28 4.21 -1.47
C LEU A 498 -25.60 4.64 -0.83
N GLY A 499 -25.69 5.90 -0.40
CA GLY A 499 -26.94 6.51 0.01
C GLY A 499 -27.95 6.57 -1.14
N GLU A 500 -29.22 6.92 -0.85
CA GLU A 500 -30.31 6.98 -1.83
C GLU A 500 -30.00 7.86 -3.04
N GLY A 501 -29.21 8.92 -2.88
CA GLY A 501 -28.74 9.80 -3.96
C GLY A 501 -27.55 9.26 -4.77
N GLY A 502 -27.09 8.05 -4.52
CA GLY A 502 -25.90 7.49 -5.17
C GLY A 502 -24.57 8.04 -4.63
N GLU A 503 -24.58 8.73 -3.51
CA GLU A 503 -23.41 9.29 -2.86
C GLU A 503 -22.85 8.36 -1.77
N LYS A 504 -21.54 8.44 -1.52
CA LYS A 504 -20.91 7.71 -0.41
C LYS A 504 -21.56 8.10 0.92
N MET A 505 -21.98 7.11 1.70
CA MET A 505 -22.50 7.34 3.05
C MET A 505 -21.44 7.90 3.97
N SER A 506 -21.77 8.95 4.71
CA SER A 506 -20.92 9.49 5.77
C SER A 506 -21.73 10.15 6.87
N LYS A 507 -21.22 10.11 8.11
CA LYS A 507 -21.87 10.77 9.26
C LYS A 507 -22.00 12.28 9.07
N SER A 508 -21.03 12.91 8.40
CA SER A 508 -21.04 14.34 8.11
C SER A 508 -22.12 14.76 7.11
N ARG A 509 -22.56 13.85 6.24
CA ARG A 509 -23.64 14.08 5.27
C ARG A 509 -25.03 13.71 5.80
N GLY A 510 -25.09 13.01 6.94
CA GLY A 510 -26.37 12.57 7.52
C GLY A 510 -27.12 11.51 6.70
N ASN A 511 -26.46 10.85 5.73
CA ASN A 511 -27.05 9.88 4.81
C ASN A 511 -26.72 8.42 5.14
N VAL A 512 -26.26 8.15 6.38
CA VAL A 512 -25.92 6.80 6.83
C VAL A 512 -27.20 6.02 7.14
N ILE A 513 -27.28 4.82 6.58
CA ILE A 513 -28.34 3.84 6.91
C ILE A 513 -27.84 2.96 8.05
N ASN A 514 -28.55 2.96 9.17
CA ASN A 514 -28.20 2.16 10.33
C ASN A 514 -28.89 0.78 10.24
N PRO A 515 -28.14 -0.33 10.28
CA PRO A 515 -28.72 -1.68 10.29
C PRO A 515 -29.73 -1.91 11.41
N ASN A 516 -29.53 -1.33 12.59
CA ASN A 516 -30.45 -1.46 13.72
C ASN A 516 -31.86 -0.94 13.36
N ASP A 517 -31.94 0.20 12.67
CA ASP A 517 -33.22 0.82 12.32
C ASP A 517 -33.94 0.00 11.26
N VAL A 518 -33.21 -0.51 10.27
CA VAL A 518 -33.76 -1.37 9.22
C VAL A 518 -34.28 -2.68 9.81
N VAL A 519 -33.53 -3.31 10.73
CA VAL A 519 -33.95 -4.55 11.40
C VAL A 519 -35.15 -4.31 12.32
N ALA A 520 -35.17 -3.20 13.05
CA ALA A 520 -36.33 -2.85 13.91
C ALA A 520 -37.61 -2.64 13.10
N GLN A 521 -37.51 -2.07 11.88
CA GLN A 521 -38.65 -1.77 11.05
C GLN A 521 -39.12 -2.95 10.18
N TYR A 522 -38.18 -3.72 9.61
CA TYR A 522 -38.48 -4.72 8.59
C TYR A 522 -38.06 -6.15 8.95
N GLY A 523 -37.29 -6.34 10.01
CA GLY A 523 -36.73 -7.63 10.41
C GLY A 523 -35.37 -7.93 9.79
N ALA A 524 -34.60 -8.81 10.45
CA ALA A 524 -33.26 -9.22 10.03
C ALA A 524 -33.27 -9.94 8.67
N ASP A 525 -34.25 -10.83 8.44
CA ASP A 525 -34.34 -11.59 7.19
C ASP A 525 -34.55 -10.67 5.98
N THR A 526 -35.36 -9.60 6.15
CA THR A 526 -35.58 -8.61 5.09
C THR A 526 -34.29 -7.87 4.75
N MET A 527 -33.54 -7.44 5.76
CA MET A 527 -32.28 -6.77 5.54
C MET A 527 -31.25 -7.69 4.84
N ARG A 528 -31.12 -8.93 5.30
CA ARG A 528 -30.22 -9.92 4.68
C ARG A 528 -30.58 -10.18 3.22
N LEU A 529 -31.87 -10.39 2.93
CA LEU A 529 -32.35 -10.61 1.57
C LEU A 529 -32.08 -9.38 0.69
N TYR A 530 -32.35 -8.18 1.21
CA TYR A 530 -32.15 -6.95 0.46
C TYR A 530 -30.69 -6.70 0.11
N ILE A 531 -29.75 -6.93 1.02
CA ILE A 531 -28.30 -6.81 0.74
C ILE A 531 -27.86 -7.72 -0.41
N MET A 532 -28.47 -8.91 -0.55
CA MET A 532 -28.21 -9.82 -1.66
C MET A 532 -28.95 -9.39 -2.95
N PHE A 533 -30.05 -8.65 -2.83
CA PHE A 533 -30.90 -8.22 -3.95
C PHE A 533 -30.49 -6.88 -4.56
N ILE A 534 -29.81 -5.99 -3.80
CA ILE A 534 -29.57 -4.58 -4.14
C ILE A 534 -28.90 -4.36 -5.50
N GLY A 535 -28.11 -5.32 -5.98
CA GLY A 535 -27.42 -5.22 -7.27
C GLY A 535 -26.38 -6.33 -7.50
N ASP A 536 -25.54 -6.11 -8.48
CA ASP A 536 -24.39 -6.97 -8.75
C ASP A 536 -23.43 -6.88 -7.57
N PHE A 537 -22.96 -8.04 -7.08
CA PHE A 537 -22.13 -8.15 -5.89
C PHE A 537 -20.84 -7.30 -5.96
N GLU A 538 -20.23 -7.19 -7.13
CA GLU A 538 -18.97 -6.47 -7.32
C GLU A 538 -19.14 -4.97 -7.62
N LYS A 539 -20.38 -4.51 -7.86
CA LYS A 539 -20.67 -3.13 -8.26
C LYS A 539 -21.25 -2.31 -7.12
N ALA A 540 -20.98 -1.01 -7.15
CA ALA A 540 -21.64 -0.09 -6.25
C ALA A 540 -23.14 0.00 -6.58
N ALA A 541 -23.97 0.07 -5.55
CA ALA A 541 -25.44 0.18 -5.67
C ALA A 541 -25.98 1.20 -4.68
N ALA A 542 -26.97 2.00 -5.11
CA ALA A 542 -27.63 2.96 -4.25
C ALA A 542 -28.71 2.25 -3.39
N TRP A 543 -28.80 2.65 -2.12
CA TRP A 543 -29.86 2.20 -1.22
C TRP A 543 -31.24 2.62 -1.71
N SER A 544 -32.22 1.77 -1.52
CA SER A 544 -33.63 2.06 -1.87
C SER A 544 -34.60 1.47 -0.84
N ASP A 545 -35.27 2.33 -0.08
CA ASP A 545 -36.27 1.92 0.89
C ASP A 545 -37.47 1.19 0.23
N ASN A 546 -37.82 1.56 -1.00
CA ASN A 546 -38.88 0.88 -1.75
C ASN A 546 -38.48 -0.57 -2.10
N ALA A 547 -37.23 -0.83 -2.41
CA ALA A 547 -36.72 -2.18 -2.67
C ALA A 547 -36.68 -3.02 -1.39
N VAL A 548 -36.33 -2.42 -0.23
CA VAL A 548 -36.42 -3.09 1.09
C VAL A 548 -37.84 -3.56 1.36
N LYS A 549 -38.84 -2.68 1.15
CA LYS A 549 -40.28 -3.02 1.28
C LYS A 549 -40.69 -4.13 0.29
N GLY A 550 -40.10 -4.14 -0.91
CA GLY A 550 -40.28 -5.22 -1.89
C GLY A 550 -39.81 -6.58 -1.38
N CYS A 551 -38.62 -6.61 -0.78
CA CYS A 551 -38.09 -7.82 -0.14
C CYS A 551 -38.94 -8.31 1.03
N LYS A 552 -39.45 -7.38 1.87
CA LYS A 552 -40.36 -7.74 2.97
C LYS A 552 -41.65 -8.41 2.43
N ARG A 553 -42.28 -7.82 1.41
CA ARG A 553 -43.48 -8.41 0.79
C ARG A 553 -43.22 -9.79 0.18
N PHE A 554 -42.04 -10.00 -0.41
CA PHE A 554 -41.63 -11.31 -0.91
C PHE A 554 -41.55 -12.33 0.21
N LEU A 555 -40.88 -12.01 1.31
CA LEU A 555 -40.77 -12.91 2.47
C LEU A 555 -42.11 -13.22 3.10
N ASP A 556 -43.01 -12.24 3.20
CA ASP A 556 -44.39 -12.46 3.70
C ASP A 556 -45.15 -13.43 2.81
N ARG A 557 -45.00 -13.33 1.48
CA ARG A 557 -45.60 -14.29 0.55
C ARG A 557 -45.02 -15.70 0.71
N VAL A 558 -43.68 -15.81 0.87
CA VAL A 558 -43.04 -17.10 1.12
C VAL A 558 -43.54 -17.72 2.41
N TRP A 559 -43.65 -16.91 3.49
CA TRP A 559 -44.19 -17.38 4.76
C TRP A 559 -45.62 -17.93 4.62
N ASN A 560 -46.47 -17.19 3.93
CA ASN A 560 -47.86 -17.60 3.72
C ASN A 560 -48.03 -18.85 2.81
N LEU A 561 -47.00 -19.24 2.04
CA LEU A 561 -47.03 -20.49 1.29
C LEU A 561 -47.17 -21.72 2.19
N ALA A 562 -46.71 -21.65 3.44
CA ALA A 562 -46.84 -22.73 4.41
C ALA A 562 -48.30 -23.13 4.66
N GLU A 563 -49.24 -22.17 4.54
CA GLU A 563 -50.67 -22.42 4.72
C GLU A 563 -51.30 -23.17 3.52
N ASN A 564 -50.59 -23.22 2.38
CA ASN A 564 -51.03 -23.87 1.15
C ASN A 564 -50.34 -25.17 0.86
N LEU A 565 -49.45 -25.65 1.77
CA LEU A 565 -48.80 -26.95 1.62
C LEU A 565 -49.78 -28.08 1.82
N THR A 566 -49.68 -29.14 1.00
CA THR A 566 -50.40 -30.38 1.14
C THR A 566 -49.51 -31.48 1.70
N GLU A 567 -50.12 -32.61 2.16
CA GLU A 567 -49.36 -33.78 2.63
C GLU A 567 -48.76 -34.59 1.50
N GLU A 568 -49.13 -34.29 0.24
CA GLU A 568 -48.61 -35.01 -0.94
C GLU A 568 -47.16 -34.58 -1.23
N ALA A 569 -46.31 -35.58 -1.48
CA ALA A 569 -44.91 -35.33 -1.82
C ALA A 569 -44.76 -34.88 -3.28
N GLY A 570 -43.86 -33.90 -3.51
CA GLY A 570 -43.48 -33.44 -4.84
C GLY A 570 -44.23 -32.19 -5.27
N CYS A 571 -44.29 -31.94 -6.59
CA CYS A 571 -44.99 -30.81 -7.19
C CYS A 571 -45.91 -31.31 -8.31
N SER A 572 -46.94 -30.53 -8.65
CA SER A 572 -47.84 -30.88 -9.76
C SER A 572 -47.10 -30.94 -11.10
N LYS A 573 -47.49 -31.83 -12.00
CA LYS A 573 -46.95 -31.89 -13.37
C LYS A 573 -46.95 -30.59 -14.11
N ALA A 574 -47.92 -29.71 -13.85
CA ALA A 574 -48.00 -28.38 -14.47
C ALA A 574 -46.82 -27.46 -14.04
N ASN A 575 -46.37 -27.61 -12.81
CA ASN A 575 -45.29 -26.79 -12.22
C ASN A 575 -43.90 -27.43 -12.31
N GLU A 576 -43.80 -28.71 -12.63
CA GLU A 576 -42.54 -29.46 -12.59
C GLU A 576 -41.43 -28.80 -13.41
N SER A 577 -41.70 -28.42 -14.65
CA SER A 577 -40.74 -27.72 -15.51
C SER A 577 -40.29 -26.35 -14.95
N ALA A 578 -41.20 -25.60 -14.36
CA ALA A 578 -40.93 -24.30 -13.77
C ALA A 578 -40.02 -24.46 -12.52
N VAL A 579 -40.38 -25.40 -11.64
CA VAL A 579 -39.61 -25.70 -10.43
C VAL A 579 -38.18 -26.11 -10.78
N HIS A 580 -37.98 -27.07 -11.69
CA HIS A 580 -36.64 -27.52 -12.06
C HIS A 580 -35.79 -26.46 -12.77
N LYS A 581 -36.41 -25.62 -13.62
CA LYS A 581 -35.72 -24.46 -14.22
C LYS A 581 -35.30 -23.45 -13.17
N THR A 582 -36.15 -23.20 -12.18
CA THR A 582 -35.80 -22.28 -11.07
C THR A 582 -34.70 -22.83 -10.20
N ILE A 583 -34.74 -24.13 -9.83
CA ILE A 583 -33.66 -24.79 -9.08
C ILE A 583 -32.33 -24.60 -9.81
N LYS A 584 -32.28 -24.94 -11.11
CA LYS A 584 -31.07 -24.77 -11.91
C LYS A 584 -30.60 -23.32 -11.94
N LYS A 585 -31.51 -22.41 -12.27
CA LYS A 585 -31.21 -20.96 -12.36
C LYS A 585 -30.65 -20.41 -11.05
N VAL A 586 -31.29 -20.72 -9.92
CA VAL A 586 -30.86 -20.24 -8.60
C VAL A 586 -29.52 -20.82 -8.21
N SER A 587 -29.29 -22.12 -8.48
CA SER A 587 -28.00 -22.77 -8.21
C SER A 587 -26.86 -22.14 -9.01
N ASP A 588 -27.04 -22.00 -10.33
CA ASP A 588 -26.05 -21.39 -11.22
C ASP A 588 -25.75 -19.94 -10.82
N ASP A 589 -26.79 -19.17 -10.45
CA ASP A 589 -26.65 -17.77 -10.05
C ASP A 589 -25.94 -17.61 -8.69
N ILE A 590 -26.19 -18.51 -7.72
CA ILE A 590 -25.51 -18.51 -6.43
C ILE A 590 -24.02 -18.80 -6.61
N GLU A 591 -23.67 -19.81 -7.42
CA GLU A 591 -22.27 -20.12 -7.73
C GLU A 591 -21.55 -18.96 -8.43
N ALA A 592 -22.26 -18.25 -9.31
CA ALA A 592 -21.74 -17.07 -10.00
C ALA A 592 -21.86 -15.76 -9.18
N MET A 593 -22.31 -15.82 -7.91
CA MET A 593 -22.55 -14.67 -7.03
C MET A 593 -23.54 -13.63 -7.59
N LYS A 594 -24.48 -14.06 -8.44
CA LYS A 594 -25.55 -13.25 -9.02
C LYS A 594 -26.83 -13.34 -8.17
N PHE A 595 -26.70 -12.99 -6.90
CA PHE A 595 -27.76 -13.17 -5.92
C PHE A 595 -29.05 -12.42 -6.27
N ASN A 596 -28.94 -11.22 -6.87
CA ASN A 596 -30.07 -10.43 -7.30
C ASN A 596 -30.92 -11.15 -8.35
N THR A 597 -30.32 -11.85 -9.32
CA THR A 597 -31.03 -12.60 -10.34
C THR A 597 -31.58 -13.93 -9.80
N ALA A 598 -30.90 -14.57 -8.85
CA ALA A 598 -31.40 -15.73 -8.12
C ALA A 598 -32.69 -15.39 -7.35
N ILE A 599 -32.71 -14.29 -6.59
CA ILE A 599 -33.89 -13.83 -5.84
C ILE A 599 -35.03 -13.43 -6.79
N ALA A 600 -34.71 -12.78 -7.92
CA ALA A 600 -35.70 -12.45 -8.92
C ALA A 600 -36.34 -13.69 -9.58
N ALA A 601 -35.62 -14.80 -9.70
CA ALA A 601 -36.14 -16.06 -10.22
C ALA A 601 -37.09 -16.76 -9.24
N LEU A 602 -36.83 -16.66 -7.94
CA LEU A 602 -37.70 -17.17 -6.87
C LEU A 602 -39.04 -16.46 -6.82
#